data_032cee207621b2f20f6f246d5154fecd
#
_entry.id   032cee207621b2f20f6f246d5154fecd
#
_cell.length_a   1.000
_cell.length_b   1.000
_cell.length_c   1.000
_cell.angle_alpha   90.00
_cell.angle_beta   90.00
_cell.angle_gamma   90.00
#
_symmetry.space_group_name_H-M   'P 1'
#
loop_
_entity.id
_entity.type
_entity.pdbx_description
1 polymer ?
#
loop_
_entity_poly.entity_id
_entity_poly.type
_entity_poly.pdbx_seq_one_letter_code
_entity_poly.pdbx_strand_id
1 'polypeptide(L)'
;MTKYITSLLVMMLIITTASVTAQKEISLEDIWTNYTFSPKRVPGFNFLNDGRHYTRKQSNVIKKYDLTTGDFVEDILDGATLGTDFTIGSYSFNSDESKIVIMNNRESIYRRSFKANYYVYDRATKQLSEVFDGDKISYGTLSPDDKQIAFVYNNNLYFKDLTSNVITAITTDGEYNKIIN
;
A
#
# COMPACT_ATOMS: atom_id res chain seq x y z
N MET A 1 -58.97 17.94 -45.34
CA MET A 1 -57.62 18.37 -44.93
C MET A 1 -57.54 18.59 -43.42
N THR A 2 -58.44 19.33 -42.81
CA THR A 2 -58.40 19.67 -41.38
C THR A 2 -58.36 18.46 -40.42
N LYS A 3 -59.06 17.35 -40.72
CA LYS A 3 -59.06 16.14 -39.86
C LYS A 3 -57.67 15.43 -39.78
N TYR A 4 -56.88 15.48 -40.85
CA TYR A 4 -55.54 14.86 -40.85
C TYR A 4 -54.53 15.75 -40.11
N ILE A 5 -54.72 17.06 -40.18
CA ILE A 5 -53.88 18.01 -39.47
C ILE A 5 -54.09 17.91 -37.95
N THR A 6 -55.32 17.78 -37.48
CA THR A 6 -55.62 17.58 -36.07
C THR A 6 -55.12 16.23 -35.57
N SER A 7 -55.22 15.15 -36.35
CA SER A 7 -54.69 13.83 -35.98
C SER A 7 -53.17 13.83 -35.92
N LEU A 8 -52.51 14.52 -36.83
CA LEU A 8 -51.05 14.68 -36.83
C LEU A 8 -50.54 15.51 -35.62
N LEU A 9 -51.29 16.55 -35.24
CA LEU A 9 -50.97 17.40 -34.10
C LEU A 9 -51.11 16.65 -32.76
N VAL A 10 -52.17 15.81 -32.64
CA VAL A 10 -52.38 14.96 -31.47
C VAL A 10 -51.30 13.88 -31.37
N MET A 11 -50.89 13.29 -32.50
CA MET A 11 -49.83 12.29 -32.55
C MET A 11 -48.46 12.91 -32.18
N MET A 12 -48.20 14.14 -32.59
CA MET A 12 -47.00 14.87 -32.25
C MET A 12 -46.95 15.27 -30.75
N LEU A 13 -48.12 15.54 -30.14
CA LEU A 13 -48.20 15.85 -28.71
C LEU A 13 -47.93 14.63 -27.82
N ILE A 14 -48.27 13.42 -28.29
CA ILE A 14 -48.06 12.16 -27.57
C ILE A 14 -46.59 11.78 -27.57
N ILE A 15 -45.81 12.13 -28.60
CA ILE A 15 -44.39 11.81 -28.72
C ILE A 15 -43.56 12.67 -27.78
N THR A 16 -44.01 13.83 -27.34
CA THR A 16 -43.27 14.72 -26.42
C THR A 16 -43.37 14.33 -24.95
N THR A 17 -44.17 13.32 -24.58
CA THR A 17 -44.21 12.75 -23.23
C THR A 17 -43.16 11.63 -23.03
N ALA A 18 -42.05 11.65 -23.78
CA ALA A 18 -40.91 10.80 -23.44
C ALA A 18 -40.50 11.12 -22.01
N SER A 19 -40.73 10.17 -21.12
CA SER A 19 -40.34 10.26 -19.72
C SER A 19 -38.87 10.64 -19.66
N VAL A 20 -38.60 11.88 -19.31
CA VAL A 20 -37.25 12.23 -18.80
C VAL A 20 -37.07 11.35 -17.59
N THR A 21 -36.34 10.28 -17.72
CA THR A 21 -35.88 9.50 -16.55
C THR A 21 -35.13 10.45 -15.67
N ALA A 22 -35.80 10.86 -14.59
CA ALA A 22 -35.22 11.72 -13.59
C ALA A 22 -33.91 11.09 -13.18
N GLN A 23 -32.85 11.89 -13.19
CA GLN A 23 -31.58 11.48 -12.63
C GLN A 23 -31.87 10.98 -11.22
N LYS A 24 -31.28 9.82 -10.87
CA LYS A 24 -31.42 9.26 -9.52
C LYS A 24 -31.01 10.35 -8.51
N GLU A 25 -31.93 10.68 -7.62
CA GLU A 25 -31.64 11.62 -6.54
C GLU A 25 -30.53 11.05 -5.66
N ILE A 26 -29.49 11.86 -5.40
CA ILE A 26 -28.37 11.47 -4.55
C ILE A 26 -28.83 11.54 -3.09
N SER A 27 -28.90 10.41 -2.42
CA SER A 27 -29.27 10.33 -1.01
C SER A 27 -28.04 10.38 -0.10
N LEU A 28 -28.24 10.74 1.17
CA LEU A 28 -27.18 10.64 2.18
C LEU A 28 -26.73 9.19 2.39
N GLU A 29 -27.65 8.23 2.25
CA GLU A 29 -27.34 6.80 2.25
C GLU A 29 -26.38 6.42 1.13
N ASP A 30 -26.59 6.91 -0.09
CA ASP A 30 -25.70 6.65 -1.22
C ASP A 30 -24.28 7.16 -0.97
N ILE A 31 -24.12 8.29 -0.25
CA ILE A 31 -22.83 8.90 0.04
C ILE A 31 -22.13 8.21 1.22
N TRP A 32 -22.84 8.06 2.35
CA TRP A 32 -22.20 7.71 3.63
C TRP A 32 -22.34 6.23 4.01
N THR A 33 -23.39 5.55 3.57
CA THR A 33 -23.63 4.15 3.90
C THR A 33 -23.22 3.20 2.79
N ASN A 34 -23.68 3.48 1.57
CA ASN A 34 -23.44 2.62 0.42
C ASN A 34 -22.14 2.93 -0.31
N TYR A 35 -21.52 4.09 -0.05
CA TYR A 35 -20.31 4.56 -0.73
C TYR A 35 -20.41 4.48 -2.27
N THR A 36 -21.60 4.71 -2.82
CA THR A 36 -21.92 4.55 -4.26
C THR A 36 -21.01 5.37 -5.17
N PHE A 37 -20.55 6.54 -4.68
CA PHE A 37 -19.72 7.48 -5.44
C PHE A 37 -18.25 7.40 -5.03
N SER A 38 -17.84 6.39 -4.25
CA SER A 38 -16.44 6.24 -3.88
C SER A 38 -15.57 5.94 -5.11
N PRO A 39 -14.48 6.69 -5.32
CA PRO A 39 -13.60 6.45 -6.45
C PRO A 39 -12.92 5.07 -6.32
N LYS A 40 -12.79 4.37 -7.43
CA LYS A 40 -11.94 3.17 -7.48
C LYS A 40 -10.50 3.59 -7.25
N ARG A 41 -9.88 3.05 -6.21
CA ARG A 41 -8.48 3.32 -5.92
C ARG A 41 -7.59 2.37 -6.72
N VAL A 42 -6.52 2.91 -7.28
CA VAL A 42 -5.43 2.10 -7.79
C VAL A 42 -4.64 1.60 -6.58
N PRO A 43 -4.45 0.29 -6.38
CA PRO A 43 -3.61 -0.24 -5.31
C PRO A 43 -2.19 0.30 -5.43
N GLY A 44 -1.50 0.47 -4.29
CA GLY A 44 -0.08 0.79 -4.30
C GLY A 44 0.74 -0.27 -5.04
N PHE A 45 1.72 0.17 -5.81
CA PHE A 45 2.63 -0.69 -6.57
C PHE A 45 4.04 -0.12 -6.54
N ASN A 46 5.05 -0.98 -6.76
CA ASN A 46 6.44 -0.60 -6.89
C ASN A 46 6.92 -1.02 -8.29
N PHE A 47 7.55 -0.10 -9.03
CA PHE A 47 8.23 -0.45 -10.26
C PHE A 47 9.50 -1.24 -9.97
N LEU A 48 9.84 -2.17 -10.85
CA LEU A 48 11.12 -2.86 -10.82
C LEU A 48 12.13 -2.17 -11.75
N ASN A 49 13.42 -2.35 -11.44
CA ASN A 49 14.54 -1.71 -12.14
C ASN A 49 14.68 -2.16 -13.59
N ASP A 50 14.07 -3.28 -13.96
CA ASP A 50 14.07 -3.79 -15.34
C ASP A 50 13.24 -2.92 -16.31
N GLY A 51 12.51 -1.92 -15.81
CA GLY A 51 11.70 -0.99 -16.58
C GLY A 51 10.50 -1.63 -17.30
N ARG A 52 10.25 -2.91 -17.06
CA ARG A 52 9.21 -3.70 -17.72
C ARG A 52 8.15 -4.23 -16.75
N HIS A 53 8.49 -4.39 -15.50
CA HIS A 53 7.60 -5.00 -14.52
C HIS A 53 7.32 -4.07 -13.34
N TYR A 54 6.23 -4.36 -12.67
CA TYR A 54 5.89 -3.76 -11.38
C TYR A 54 5.42 -4.86 -10.42
N THR A 55 5.50 -4.56 -9.13
CA THR A 55 4.97 -5.44 -8.09
C THR A 55 3.86 -4.76 -7.32
N ARG A 56 2.93 -5.54 -6.83
CA ARG A 56 1.91 -5.11 -5.86
C ARG A 56 1.63 -6.22 -4.87
N LYS A 57 1.25 -5.82 -3.67
CA LYS A 57 0.73 -6.76 -2.68
C LYS A 57 -0.72 -7.09 -2.97
N GLN A 58 -1.04 -8.37 -3.04
CA GLN A 58 -2.41 -8.87 -3.13
C GLN A 58 -2.62 -9.91 -2.03
N SER A 59 -3.55 -9.64 -1.10
CA SER A 59 -3.66 -10.39 0.14
C SER A 59 -2.33 -10.42 0.90
N ASN A 60 -1.73 -11.57 1.11
CA ASN A 60 -0.43 -11.74 1.80
C ASN A 60 0.74 -12.06 0.84
N VAL A 61 0.57 -11.83 -0.47
CA VAL A 61 1.56 -12.18 -1.50
C VAL A 61 2.02 -10.93 -2.23
N ILE A 62 3.32 -10.78 -2.43
CA ILE A 62 3.93 -9.80 -3.33
C ILE A 62 3.98 -10.43 -4.72
N LYS A 63 3.23 -9.86 -5.67
CA LYS A 63 3.08 -10.38 -7.03
C LYS A 63 3.73 -9.46 -8.04
N LYS A 64 4.35 -10.04 -9.08
CA LYS A 64 4.96 -9.34 -10.21
C LYS A 64 4.03 -9.35 -11.41
N TYR A 65 3.98 -8.25 -12.11
CA TYR A 65 3.12 -8.04 -13.29
C TYR A 65 3.91 -7.37 -14.41
N ASP A 66 3.58 -7.68 -15.66
CA ASP A 66 4.07 -6.95 -16.82
C ASP A 66 3.41 -5.57 -16.90
N LEU A 67 4.21 -4.53 -17.08
CA LEU A 67 3.74 -3.14 -17.08
C LEU A 67 2.89 -2.79 -18.30
N THR A 68 3.15 -3.45 -19.44
CA THR A 68 2.48 -3.15 -20.70
C THR A 68 1.13 -3.82 -20.81
N THR A 69 1.06 -5.10 -20.41
CA THR A 69 -0.16 -5.90 -20.53
C THR A 69 -0.98 -5.94 -19.25
N GLY A 70 -0.35 -5.73 -18.09
CA GLY A 70 -0.97 -5.91 -16.78
C GLY A 70 -1.09 -7.37 -16.35
N ASP A 71 -0.52 -8.30 -17.11
CA ASP A 71 -0.60 -9.73 -16.83
C ASP A 71 0.26 -10.12 -15.64
N PHE A 72 -0.22 -11.09 -14.88
CA PHE A 72 0.53 -11.72 -13.80
C PHE A 72 1.72 -12.50 -14.36
N VAL A 73 2.89 -12.33 -13.76
CA VAL A 73 4.12 -13.02 -14.14
C VAL A 73 4.49 -14.09 -13.12
N GLU A 74 4.66 -13.70 -11.87
CA GLU A 74 5.10 -14.61 -10.81
C GLU A 74 4.79 -14.07 -9.40
N ASP A 75 4.80 -14.95 -8.42
CA ASP A 75 4.82 -14.58 -7.01
C ASP A 75 6.27 -14.34 -6.56
N ILE A 76 6.57 -13.12 -6.10
CA ILE A 76 7.89 -12.76 -5.58
C ILE A 76 8.08 -13.31 -4.16
N LEU A 77 7.06 -13.17 -3.32
CA LEU A 77 7.10 -13.60 -1.93
C LEU A 77 5.69 -13.86 -1.42
N ASP A 78 5.45 -15.03 -0.89
CA ASP A 78 4.25 -15.36 -0.14
C ASP A 78 4.56 -15.27 1.36
N GLY A 79 3.86 -14.38 2.09
CA GLY A 79 4.03 -14.21 3.52
C GLY A 79 3.75 -15.48 4.33
N ALA A 80 2.89 -16.37 3.84
CA ALA A 80 2.63 -17.64 4.51
C ALA A 80 3.87 -18.56 4.58
N THR A 81 4.86 -18.37 3.68
CA THR A 81 6.12 -19.12 3.71
C THR A 81 7.09 -18.64 4.79
N LEU A 82 6.83 -17.47 5.38
CA LEU A 82 7.69 -16.84 6.39
C LEU A 82 7.27 -17.18 7.83
N GLY A 83 6.11 -17.76 8.01
CA GLY A 83 5.57 -18.18 9.31
C GLY A 83 4.05 -18.28 9.29
N THR A 84 3.48 -19.08 10.18
CA THR A 84 2.04 -19.40 10.19
C THR A 84 1.14 -18.16 10.26
N ASP A 85 1.55 -17.14 11.01
CA ASP A 85 0.76 -15.92 11.22
C ASP A 85 1.47 -14.66 10.67
N PHE A 86 2.52 -14.86 9.84
CA PHE A 86 3.26 -13.74 9.29
C PHE A 86 2.45 -13.01 8.21
N THR A 87 2.30 -11.72 8.37
CA THR A 87 1.58 -10.88 7.42
C THR A 87 2.48 -9.79 6.85
N ILE A 88 2.46 -9.63 5.54
CA ILE A 88 3.09 -8.51 4.85
C ILE A 88 2.15 -7.32 4.94
N GLY A 89 2.48 -6.33 5.75
CA GLY A 89 1.72 -5.07 5.83
C GLY A 89 2.03 -4.17 4.64
N SER A 90 3.27 -3.71 4.55
CA SER A 90 3.84 -3.02 3.39
C SER A 90 5.25 -3.53 3.12
N TYR A 91 5.78 -3.19 1.95
CA TYR A 91 7.12 -3.61 1.56
C TYR A 91 7.79 -2.58 0.65
N SER A 92 9.12 -2.61 0.61
CA SER A 92 9.95 -1.90 -0.36
C SER A 92 11.17 -2.75 -0.73
N PHE A 93 11.64 -2.58 -1.95
CA PHE A 93 12.91 -3.20 -2.36
C PHE A 93 14.08 -2.27 -2.02
N ASN A 94 15.27 -2.85 -1.84
CA ASN A 94 16.53 -2.12 -1.89
C ASN A 94 16.89 -1.76 -3.35
N SER A 95 18.03 -1.07 -3.53
CA SER A 95 18.40 -0.51 -4.83
C SER A 95 18.63 -1.54 -5.94
N ASP A 96 19.12 -2.73 -5.62
CA ASP A 96 19.38 -3.82 -6.57
C ASP A 96 18.31 -4.92 -6.55
N GLU A 97 17.25 -4.73 -5.77
CA GLU A 97 16.13 -5.66 -5.60
C GLU A 97 16.51 -7.03 -5.00
N SER A 98 17.70 -7.16 -4.43
CA SER A 98 18.15 -8.37 -3.75
C SER A 98 17.48 -8.57 -2.40
N LYS A 99 17.04 -7.49 -1.76
CA LYS A 99 16.38 -7.50 -0.45
C LYS A 99 15.02 -6.84 -0.49
N ILE A 100 14.14 -7.30 0.40
CA ILE A 100 12.83 -6.71 0.63
C ILE A 100 12.74 -6.30 2.09
N VAL A 101 12.54 -5.00 2.35
CA VAL A 101 12.16 -4.51 3.67
C VAL A 101 10.65 -4.70 3.82
N ILE A 102 10.25 -5.45 4.82
CA ILE A 102 8.84 -5.74 5.11
C ILE A 102 8.48 -5.06 6.42
N MET A 103 7.31 -4.45 6.45
CA MET A 103 6.74 -3.85 7.64
C MET A 103 5.38 -4.49 7.94
N ASN A 104 5.16 -4.85 9.20
CA ASN A 104 3.85 -5.32 9.68
C ASN A 104 3.49 -4.72 11.05
N ASN A 105 2.34 -5.09 11.57
CA ASN A 105 1.85 -4.66 12.90
C ASN A 105 1.92 -3.14 13.14
N ARG A 106 1.64 -2.36 12.06
CA ARG A 106 1.68 -0.91 12.10
C ARG A 106 0.75 -0.33 13.14
N GLU A 107 1.27 0.56 13.98
CA GLU A 107 0.56 1.33 14.99
C GLU A 107 0.73 2.82 14.71
N SER A 108 -0.37 3.52 14.46
CA SER A 108 -0.34 4.95 14.17
C SER A 108 -0.09 5.74 15.46
N ILE A 109 0.83 6.70 15.40
CA ILE A 109 1.08 7.68 16.48
C ILE A 109 0.28 8.94 16.17
N TYR A 110 0.50 9.52 14.98
CA TYR A 110 -0.23 10.66 14.45
C TYR A 110 -0.61 10.42 12.99
N ARG A 111 -1.10 11.43 12.30
CA ARG A 111 -1.57 11.36 10.90
C ARG A 111 -0.54 10.70 9.96
N ARG A 112 0.75 10.98 10.14
CA ARG A 112 1.83 10.51 9.26
C ARG A 112 2.94 9.72 9.97
N SER A 113 2.96 9.73 11.30
CA SER A 113 3.94 9.00 12.10
C SER A 113 3.33 7.70 12.64
N PHE A 114 4.15 6.68 12.68
CA PHE A 114 3.77 5.35 13.14
C PHE A 114 5.00 4.58 13.60
N LYS A 115 4.76 3.53 14.35
CA LYS A 115 5.73 2.49 14.65
C LYS A 115 5.22 1.14 14.14
N ALA A 116 6.15 0.23 13.85
CA ALA A 116 5.84 -1.09 13.29
C ALA A 116 6.95 -2.09 13.58
N ASN A 117 6.71 -3.37 13.32
CA ASN A 117 7.77 -4.35 13.22
C ASN A 117 8.37 -4.32 11.82
N TYR A 118 9.69 -4.35 11.73
CA TYR A 118 10.42 -4.32 10.48
C TYR A 118 11.26 -5.57 10.33
N TYR A 119 11.31 -6.08 9.10
CA TYR A 119 12.04 -7.27 8.70
C TYR A 119 12.79 -7.01 7.40
N VAL A 120 13.92 -7.66 7.23
CA VAL A 120 14.66 -7.70 5.97
C VAL A 120 14.62 -9.14 5.46
N TYR A 121 14.05 -9.31 4.27
CA TYR A 121 14.04 -10.58 3.56
C TYR A 121 15.09 -10.57 2.46
N ASP A 122 16.02 -11.52 2.53
CA ASP A 122 17.03 -11.74 1.50
C ASP A 122 16.49 -12.72 0.47
N ARG A 123 16.38 -12.28 -0.78
CA ARG A 123 15.77 -13.06 -1.86
C ARG A 123 16.64 -14.22 -2.33
N ALA A 124 17.98 -14.10 -2.21
CA ALA A 124 18.91 -15.15 -2.62
C ALA A 124 18.93 -16.31 -1.62
N THR A 125 19.03 -16.00 -0.34
CA THR A 125 19.08 -16.98 0.74
C THR A 125 17.69 -17.41 1.23
N LYS A 126 16.65 -16.65 0.88
CA LYS A 126 15.26 -16.80 1.35
C LYS A 126 15.13 -16.69 2.88
N GLN A 127 16.04 -15.96 3.52
CA GLN A 127 16.03 -15.74 4.95
C GLN A 127 15.33 -14.44 5.31
N LEU A 128 14.51 -14.51 6.35
CA LEU A 128 13.88 -13.35 6.98
C LEU A 128 14.62 -13.02 8.26
N SER A 129 15.05 -11.77 8.42
CA SER A 129 15.69 -11.26 9.62
C SER A 129 14.85 -10.14 10.22
N GLU A 130 14.50 -10.26 11.49
CA GLU A 130 13.86 -9.17 12.22
C GLU A 130 14.87 -8.05 12.49
N VAL A 131 14.47 -6.80 12.31
CA VAL A 131 15.34 -5.66 12.51
C VAL A 131 15.59 -5.42 14.00
N PHE A 132 14.55 -5.51 14.80
CA PHE A 132 14.61 -5.29 16.23
C PHE A 132 13.62 -6.23 16.94
N ASP A 133 14.11 -7.02 17.88
CA ASP A 133 13.37 -8.04 18.62
C ASP A 133 12.63 -7.51 19.86
N GLY A 134 12.70 -6.20 20.10
CA GLY A 134 12.02 -5.53 21.19
C GLY A 134 10.59 -5.11 20.83
N ASP A 135 10.27 -3.84 21.09
CA ASP A 135 9.00 -3.24 20.69
C ASP A 135 9.08 -2.70 19.25
N LYS A 136 7.99 -2.17 18.75
CA LYS A 136 7.88 -1.55 17.42
C LYS A 136 8.81 -0.35 17.27
N ILE A 137 9.42 -0.24 16.12
CA ILE A 137 10.35 0.83 15.75
C ILE A 137 9.75 1.74 14.66
N SER A 138 10.35 2.91 14.48
CA SER A 138 9.97 3.86 13.43
C SER A 138 11.10 4.00 12.40
N TYR A 139 10.72 4.35 11.16
CA TYR A 139 11.66 4.77 10.10
C TYR A 139 12.73 3.74 9.71
N GLY A 140 12.46 2.44 9.80
CA GLY A 140 13.39 1.40 9.34
C GLY A 140 13.83 1.64 7.89
N THR A 141 15.11 2.02 7.68
CA THR A 141 15.65 2.41 6.37
C THR A 141 17.00 1.76 6.15
N LEU A 142 17.16 1.05 5.01
CA LEU A 142 18.45 0.46 4.62
C LEU A 142 19.48 1.55 4.28
N SER A 143 20.75 1.25 4.57
CA SER A 143 21.88 2.02 4.09
C SER A 143 22.02 1.87 2.56
N PRO A 144 22.68 2.83 1.87
CA PRO A 144 22.87 2.75 0.42
C PRO A 144 23.69 1.54 -0.06
N ASP A 145 24.48 0.94 0.82
CA ASP A 145 25.28 -0.27 0.55
C ASP A 145 24.58 -1.57 1.01
N ASP A 146 23.33 -1.44 1.50
CA ASP A 146 22.47 -2.55 1.93
C ASP A 146 23.04 -3.43 3.05
N LYS A 147 24.05 -2.93 3.80
CA LYS A 147 24.68 -3.67 4.90
C LYS A 147 24.09 -3.35 6.26
N GLN A 148 23.44 -2.22 6.38
CA GLN A 148 22.90 -1.74 7.64
C GLN A 148 21.44 -1.29 7.45
N ILE A 149 20.70 -1.27 8.55
CA ILE A 149 19.38 -0.66 8.61
C ILE A 149 19.33 0.28 9.81
N ALA A 150 19.02 1.55 9.56
CA ALA A 150 18.81 2.55 10.60
C ALA A 150 17.33 2.58 11.02
N PHE A 151 17.08 2.87 12.29
CA PHE A 151 15.73 3.00 12.84
C PHE A 151 15.70 3.86 14.08
N VAL A 152 14.52 4.32 14.46
CA VAL A 152 14.26 5.08 15.68
C VAL A 152 13.50 4.21 16.69
N TYR A 153 13.99 4.15 17.90
CA TYR A 153 13.36 3.52 19.04
C TYR A 153 13.51 4.38 20.29
N ASN A 154 12.43 4.62 21.04
CA ASN A 154 12.40 5.46 22.25
C ASN A 154 13.13 6.80 22.07
N ASN A 155 12.80 7.53 20.99
CA ASN A 155 13.38 8.84 20.62
C ASN A 155 14.89 8.83 20.36
N ASN A 156 15.51 7.66 20.21
CA ASN A 156 16.91 7.52 19.88
C ASN A 156 17.11 6.83 18.53
N LEU A 157 18.19 7.21 17.86
CA LEU A 157 18.59 6.65 16.58
C LEU A 157 19.54 5.47 16.81
N TYR A 158 19.26 4.39 16.09
CA TYR A 158 20.04 3.15 16.09
C TYR A 158 20.34 2.73 14.66
N PHE A 159 21.36 1.89 14.51
CA PHE A 159 21.48 1.04 13.33
C PHE A 159 21.77 -0.40 13.72
N LYS A 160 21.35 -1.31 12.86
CA LYS A 160 21.67 -2.73 12.92
C LYS A 160 22.55 -3.09 11.74
N ASP A 161 23.68 -3.73 11.99
CA ASP A 161 24.48 -4.39 10.97
C ASP A 161 23.82 -5.72 10.59
N LEU A 162 23.47 -5.89 9.30
CA LEU A 162 22.72 -7.04 8.82
C LEU A 162 23.55 -8.32 8.69
N THR A 163 24.89 -8.21 8.77
CA THR A 163 25.78 -9.37 8.72
C THR A 163 26.04 -9.91 10.12
N SER A 164 26.44 -9.04 11.03
CA SER A 164 26.75 -9.41 12.42
C SER A 164 25.52 -9.45 13.34
N ASN A 165 24.40 -8.87 12.91
CA ASN A 165 23.19 -8.64 13.71
C ASN A 165 23.40 -7.73 14.95
N VAL A 166 24.52 -7.01 15.01
CA VAL A 166 24.82 -6.09 16.12
C VAL A 166 24.01 -4.81 15.95
N ILE A 167 23.34 -4.40 17.02
CA ILE A 167 22.61 -3.13 17.09
C ILE A 167 23.47 -2.13 17.86
N THR A 168 23.66 -0.94 17.29
CA THR A 168 24.44 0.15 17.87
C THR A 168 23.57 1.39 18.02
N ALA A 169 23.55 1.97 19.20
CA ALA A 169 22.92 3.27 19.45
C ALA A 169 23.83 4.38 18.90
N ILE A 170 23.24 5.28 18.10
CA ILE A 170 23.91 6.50 17.60
C ILE A 170 23.67 7.63 18.59
N THR A 171 22.45 7.73 19.12
CA THR A 171 22.08 8.69 20.16
C THR A 171 21.58 7.97 21.40
N THR A 172 21.71 8.60 22.57
CA THR A 172 21.32 8.02 23.86
C THR A 172 20.61 9.02 24.78
N ASP A 173 20.42 10.25 24.30
CA ASP A 173 19.86 11.36 25.05
C ASP A 173 18.39 11.68 24.71
N GLY A 174 17.78 10.84 23.90
CA GLY A 174 16.38 11.01 23.49
C GLY A 174 15.42 10.97 24.67
N GLU A 175 14.56 11.99 24.79
CA GLU A 175 13.58 12.11 25.85
C GLU A 175 12.24 12.55 25.26
N TYR A 176 11.17 11.85 25.62
CA TYR A 176 9.82 12.13 25.11
C TYR A 176 9.42 13.60 25.33
N ASN A 177 8.97 14.27 24.27
CA ASN A 177 8.58 15.69 24.21
C ASN A 177 9.70 16.70 24.53
N LYS A 178 10.96 16.29 24.62
CA LYS A 178 12.09 17.18 24.84
C LYS A 178 13.17 17.04 23.79
N ILE A 179 13.71 15.82 23.64
CA ILE A 179 14.78 15.50 22.67
C ILE A 179 14.30 14.34 21.81
N ILE A 180 14.07 14.61 20.53
CA ILE A 180 13.66 13.61 19.55
C ILE A 180 14.74 13.55 18.49
N ASN A 181 15.46 12.45 18.46
CA ASN A 181 16.55 12.19 17.51
C ASN A 181 16.04 11.44 16.27
#